data_ad2c2dedb64b66d861f0b7eda219cd95
#
_entry.id   ad2c2dedb64b66d861f0b7eda219cd95
#
_cell.length_a   1.000
_cell.length_b   1.000
_cell.length_c   1.000
_cell.angle_alpha   90.00
_cell.angle_beta   90.00
_cell.angle_gamma   90.00
#
_symmetry.space_group_name_H-M   'P 1'
#
loop_
_entity.id
_entity.type
_entity.pdbx_description
1 polymer ?
#
loop_
_entity_poly.entity_id
_entity_poly.type
_entity_poly.pdbx_seq_one_letter_code
_entity_poly.pdbx_strand_id
1 'polypeptide(L)'
;MEVLRLFKKIGYKPKHTIRVVLFMNEENGLRGGKKYAEEAKRKKEIHRFALESDAGGFTPRGFSIDTDDANYTLIKSWKPLFEPYLIHLFVRGYAGADINPLKGNIDVLAGLLPDSQRYFDIHHSANDTFDQVNKRELELGAATMASLMYLFDMHGTLR
;
A
#
# COMPACT_ATOMS: atom_id res chain seq x y z
N MET A 1 6.84 0.42 -7.94
CA MET A 1 7.47 0.00 -9.23
C MET A 1 7.74 -1.49 -9.28
N GLU A 2 8.37 -2.07 -8.26
CA GLU A 2 8.74 -3.50 -8.24
C GLU A 2 7.52 -4.44 -8.39
N VAL A 3 6.36 -4.11 -7.83
CA VAL A 3 5.10 -4.86 -8.01
C VAL A 3 4.77 -5.06 -9.49
N LEU A 4 4.84 -3.98 -10.30
CA LEU A 4 4.56 -4.08 -11.73
C LEU A 4 5.62 -4.91 -12.47
N ARG A 5 6.89 -4.80 -12.06
CA ARG A 5 7.98 -5.62 -12.60
C ARG A 5 7.73 -7.10 -12.31
N LEU A 6 7.32 -7.44 -11.08
CA LEU A 6 6.96 -8.80 -10.70
C LEU A 6 5.80 -9.34 -11.54
N PHE A 7 4.71 -8.60 -11.67
CA PHE A 7 3.56 -9.02 -12.50
C PHE A 7 3.98 -9.27 -13.94
N LYS A 8 4.78 -8.39 -14.52
CA LYS A 8 5.32 -8.59 -15.87
C LYS A 8 6.18 -9.84 -15.96
N LYS A 9 7.08 -10.07 -14.97
CA LYS A 9 8.00 -11.21 -14.95
C LYS A 9 7.27 -12.55 -14.88
N ILE A 10 6.18 -12.64 -14.11
CA ILE A 10 5.38 -13.87 -13.97
C ILE A 10 4.30 -14.00 -15.07
N GLY A 11 4.24 -13.07 -16.02
CA GLY A 11 3.25 -13.08 -17.11
C GLY A 11 1.82 -12.75 -16.65
N TYR A 12 1.63 -12.19 -15.45
CA TYR A 12 0.31 -11.80 -14.97
C TYR A 12 -0.23 -10.60 -15.76
N LYS A 13 -1.46 -10.72 -16.22
CA LYS A 13 -2.19 -9.65 -16.92
C LYS A 13 -3.31 -9.16 -15.99
N PRO A 14 -3.17 -7.99 -15.38
CA PRO A 14 -4.21 -7.44 -14.52
C PRO A 14 -5.53 -7.23 -15.27
N LYS A 15 -6.65 -7.47 -14.59
CA LYS A 15 -8.01 -7.19 -15.08
C LYS A 15 -8.33 -5.71 -15.06
N HIS A 16 -7.70 -4.97 -14.15
CA HIS A 16 -7.88 -3.55 -13.96
C HIS A 16 -6.57 -2.78 -14.22
N THR A 17 -6.67 -1.50 -14.49
CA THR A 17 -5.49 -0.64 -14.59
C THR A 17 -4.81 -0.53 -13.23
N ILE A 18 -3.54 -0.92 -13.16
CA ILE A 18 -2.69 -0.70 -11.97
C ILE A 18 -1.77 0.47 -12.27
N ARG A 19 -1.83 1.50 -11.44
CA ARG A 19 -1.04 2.72 -11.54
C ARG A 19 -0.06 2.79 -10.38
N VAL A 20 1.20 3.10 -10.67
CA VAL A 20 2.18 3.50 -9.64
C VAL A 20 2.24 5.01 -9.63
N VAL A 21 2.13 5.59 -8.44
CA VAL A 21 2.24 7.02 -8.22
C VAL A 21 3.38 7.28 -7.24
N LEU A 22 4.30 8.14 -7.62
CA LEU A 22 5.38 8.62 -6.76
C LEU A 22 4.98 10.03 -6.32
N PHE A 23 4.48 10.14 -5.12
CA PHE A 23 4.02 11.40 -4.58
C PHE A 23 5.19 12.32 -4.22
N MET A 24 4.95 13.61 -4.28
CA MET A 24 5.92 14.64 -3.92
C MET A 24 5.31 15.61 -2.92
N ASN A 25 6.18 16.18 -2.08
CA ASN A 25 5.79 17.20 -1.10
C ASN A 25 4.78 16.69 -0.05
N GLU A 26 4.94 15.46 0.40
CA GLU A 26 4.16 14.93 1.52
C GLU A 26 4.44 15.78 2.77
N GLU A 27 5.69 15.92 3.17
CA GLU A 27 6.19 16.70 4.33
C GLU A 27 5.80 18.18 4.30
N ASN A 28 5.46 18.72 3.14
CA ASN A 28 5.02 20.10 2.96
C ASN A 28 3.50 20.25 2.84
N GLY A 29 2.74 19.35 3.48
CA GLY A 29 1.29 19.40 3.59
C GLY A 29 0.55 18.58 2.54
N LEU A 30 1.06 17.41 2.18
CA LEU A 30 0.43 16.41 1.31
C LEU A 30 0.09 16.95 -0.09
N ARG A 31 0.93 17.82 -0.64
CA ARG A 31 0.58 18.56 -1.88
C ARG A 31 0.36 17.63 -3.07
N GLY A 32 1.22 16.61 -3.21
CA GLY A 32 1.11 15.62 -4.28
C GLY A 32 -0.17 14.79 -4.18
N GLY A 33 -0.46 14.24 -3.01
CA GLY A 33 -1.66 13.46 -2.74
C GLY A 33 -2.96 14.25 -2.95
N LYS A 34 -3.01 15.49 -2.42
CA LYS A 34 -4.15 16.39 -2.61
C LYS A 34 -4.38 16.71 -4.09
N LYS A 35 -3.31 17.05 -4.83
CA LYS A 35 -3.44 17.37 -6.26
C LYS A 35 -3.86 16.16 -7.07
N TYR A 36 -3.34 14.97 -6.75
CA TYR A 36 -3.76 13.72 -7.38
C TYR A 36 -5.25 13.45 -7.18
N ALA A 37 -5.76 13.58 -5.95
CA ALA A 37 -7.17 13.37 -5.62
C ALA A 37 -8.09 14.39 -6.33
N GLU A 38 -7.67 15.67 -6.36
CA GLU A 38 -8.38 16.73 -7.10
C GLU A 38 -8.50 16.39 -8.60
N GLU A 39 -7.40 16.00 -9.24
CA GLU A 39 -7.39 15.64 -10.65
C GLU A 39 -8.19 14.37 -10.96
N ALA A 40 -8.11 13.36 -10.10
CA ALA A 40 -8.91 12.15 -10.21
C ALA A 40 -10.41 12.48 -10.18
N LYS A 41 -10.84 13.34 -9.23
CA LYS A 41 -12.21 13.82 -9.14
C LYS A 41 -12.62 14.63 -10.38
N ARG A 42 -11.76 15.54 -10.83
CA ARG A 42 -12.03 16.37 -12.03
C ARG A 42 -12.21 15.52 -13.28
N LYS A 43 -11.40 14.44 -13.41
CA LYS A 43 -11.46 13.49 -14.53
C LYS A 43 -12.53 12.42 -14.35
N LYS A 44 -13.24 12.41 -13.21
CA LYS A 44 -14.20 11.36 -12.84
C LYS A 44 -13.58 9.95 -12.87
N GLU A 45 -12.31 9.85 -12.49
CA GLU A 45 -11.63 8.55 -12.36
C GLU A 45 -12.22 7.77 -11.18
N ILE A 46 -12.46 6.48 -11.38
CA ILE A 46 -12.95 5.58 -10.32
C ILE A 46 -11.75 4.79 -9.81
N HIS A 47 -11.40 5.03 -8.56
CA HIS A 47 -10.42 4.24 -7.84
C HIS A 47 -11.14 3.20 -6.99
N ARG A 48 -10.71 1.94 -7.06
CA ARG A 48 -11.25 0.85 -6.25
C ARG A 48 -10.40 0.59 -5.03
N PHE A 49 -9.10 0.67 -5.21
CA PHE A 49 -8.12 0.31 -4.20
C PHE A 49 -6.86 1.18 -4.34
N ALA A 50 -6.32 1.63 -3.21
CA ALA A 50 -5.00 2.24 -3.15
C ALA A 50 -4.18 1.59 -2.03
N LEU A 51 -2.90 1.37 -2.31
CA LEU A 51 -1.94 0.77 -1.38
C LEU A 51 -0.71 1.66 -1.30
N GLU A 52 -0.38 2.10 -0.10
CA GLU A 52 0.78 2.94 0.19
C GLU A 52 1.86 2.15 0.93
N SER A 53 3.11 2.50 0.69
CA SER A 53 4.27 2.06 1.47
C SER A 53 5.07 3.29 1.83
N ASP A 54 5.04 3.67 3.11
CA ASP A 54 5.58 4.93 3.62
C ASP A 54 6.50 4.74 4.84
N ALA A 55 6.30 3.69 5.61
CA ALA A 55 6.98 3.48 6.90
C ALA A 55 8.32 2.72 6.78
N GLY A 56 9.10 3.00 5.73
CA GLY A 56 10.43 2.42 5.51
C GLY A 56 10.44 1.03 4.87
N GLY A 57 11.66 0.55 4.58
CA GLY A 57 11.90 -0.71 3.87
C GLY A 57 12.17 -1.91 4.77
N PHE A 58 11.57 -1.97 5.95
CA PHE A 58 11.75 -3.05 6.93
C PHE A 58 10.91 -4.28 6.59
N THR A 59 11.16 -5.38 7.31
CA THR A 59 10.42 -6.64 7.13
C THR A 59 8.92 -6.42 7.23
N PRO A 60 8.10 -6.76 6.21
CA PRO A 60 6.67 -6.56 6.24
C PRO A 60 6.00 -7.44 7.32
N ARG A 61 4.99 -6.89 8.00
CA ARG A 61 4.19 -7.56 9.03
C ARG A 61 2.71 -7.63 8.70
N GLY A 62 2.23 -6.81 7.77
CA GLY A 62 0.82 -6.77 7.40
C GLY A 62 0.38 -5.48 6.75
N PHE A 63 -0.89 -5.16 7.00
CA PHE A 63 -1.55 -4.00 6.41
C PHE A 63 -2.44 -3.30 7.42
N SER A 64 -2.45 -1.97 7.40
CA SER A 64 -3.53 -1.15 7.93
C SER A 64 -4.57 -0.93 6.82
N ILE A 65 -5.86 -0.92 7.19
CA ILE A 65 -6.96 -0.94 6.22
C ILE A 65 -8.02 0.06 6.66
N ASP A 66 -8.30 1.04 5.81
CA ASP A 66 -9.36 2.03 5.98
C ASP A 66 -10.44 1.78 4.92
N THR A 67 -11.56 1.20 5.34
CA THR A 67 -12.69 0.83 4.50
C THR A 67 -13.93 0.52 5.35
N ASP A 68 -15.06 0.24 4.71
CA ASP A 68 -16.27 -0.24 5.35
C ASP A 68 -16.16 -1.67 5.93
N ASP A 69 -17.20 -2.10 6.67
CA ASP A 69 -17.20 -3.41 7.35
C ASP A 69 -17.19 -4.59 6.38
N ALA A 70 -17.87 -4.47 5.25
CA ALA A 70 -18.00 -5.54 4.28
C ALA A 70 -16.64 -5.80 3.58
N ASN A 71 -16.01 -4.73 3.09
CA ASN A 71 -14.69 -4.82 2.48
C ASN A 71 -13.62 -5.25 3.49
N TYR A 72 -13.68 -4.76 4.73
CA TYR A 72 -12.74 -5.19 5.77
C TYR A 72 -12.86 -6.70 6.04
N THR A 73 -14.09 -7.22 6.13
CA THR A 73 -14.32 -8.65 6.34
C THR A 73 -13.77 -9.48 5.18
N LEU A 74 -14.00 -9.04 3.94
CA LEU A 74 -13.42 -9.66 2.76
C LEU A 74 -11.89 -9.70 2.83
N ILE A 75 -11.25 -8.55 3.06
CA ILE A 75 -9.78 -8.45 3.11
C ILE A 75 -9.23 -9.31 4.23
N LYS A 76 -9.84 -9.28 5.41
CA LYS A 76 -9.44 -10.09 6.55
C LYS A 76 -9.54 -11.60 6.27
N SER A 77 -10.46 -12.03 5.42
CA SER A 77 -10.57 -13.43 5.03
C SER A 77 -9.37 -13.95 4.23
N TRP A 78 -8.57 -13.05 3.64
CA TRP A 78 -7.33 -13.40 2.94
C TRP A 78 -6.13 -13.58 3.86
N LYS A 79 -6.23 -13.19 5.13
CA LYS A 79 -5.14 -13.29 6.10
C LYS A 79 -4.46 -14.66 6.13
N PRO A 80 -5.17 -15.82 6.13
CA PRO A 80 -4.53 -17.13 6.13
C PRO A 80 -3.56 -17.39 4.97
N LEU A 81 -3.73 -16.69 3.83
CA LEU A 81 -2.83 -16.78 2.68
C LEU A 81 -1.47 -16.11 2.95
N PHE A 82 -1.42 -15.19 3.90
CA PHE A 82 -0.24 -14.41 4.26
C PHE A 82 0.49 -14.93 5.50
N GLU A 83 -0.21 -15.60 6.40
CA GLU A 83 0.35 -16.09 7.67
C GLU A 83 1.61 -16.98 7.50
N PRO A 84 1.70 -17.87 6.49
CA PRO A 84 2.92 -18.66 6.26
C PRO A 84 4.18 -17.82 5.98
N TYR A 85 3.98 -16.56 5.60
CA TYR A 85 5.05 -15.59 5.31
C TYR A 85 5.27 -14.60 6.45
N LEU A 86 4.70 -14.85 7.63
CA LEU A 86 4.76 -13.99 8.82
C LEU A 86 4.09 -12.61 8.62
N ILE A 87 3.17 -12.51 7.67
CA ILE A 87 2.34 -11.34 7.43
C ILE A 87 1.00 -11.58 8.14
N HIS A 88 0.88 -11.10 9.38
CA HIS A 88 -0.21 -11.47 10.26
C HIS A 88 -1.06 -10.29 10.74
N LEU A 89 -0.62 -9.05 10.47
CA LEU A 89 -1.35 -7.85 10.85
C LEU A 89 -2.33 -7.46 9.72
N PHE A 90 -3.61 -7.58 9.98
CA PHE A 90 -4.69 -7.06 9.15
C PHE A 90 -5.56 -6.21 10.06
N VAL A 91 -5.19 -4.95 10.24
CA VAL A 91 -5.77 -4.07 11.24
C VAL A 91 -6.54 -2.92 10.62
N ARG A 92 -7.64 -2.52 11.27
CA ARG A 92 -8.34 -1.30 10.88
C ARG A 92 -7.53 -0.09 11.30
N GLY A 93 -7.42 0.88 10.41
CA GLY A 93 -6.75 2.12 10.75
C GLY A 93 -6.39 2.97 9.56
N TYR A 94 -5.68 4.03 9.84
CA TYR A 94 -5.14 4.94 8.84
C TYR A 94 -4.18 4.20 7.89
N ALA A 95 -4.40 4.36 6.59
CA ALA A 95 -3.71 3.58 5.57
C ALA A 95 -2.43 4.25 5.03
N GLY A 96 -2.39 5.57 5.00
CA GLY A 96 -1.24 6.31 4.50
C GLY A 96 -1.57 7.77 4.20
N ALA A 97 -0.56 8.63 4.26
CA ALA A 97 -0.69 10.06 4.14
C ALA A 97 -1.04 10.51 2.72
N ASP A 98 -0.35 9.95 1.74
CA ASP A 98 -0.49 10.37 0.34
C ASP A 98 -1.76 9.86 -0.33
N ILE A 99 -2.27 8.69 0.07
CA ILE A 99 -3.52 8.13 -0.45
C ILE A 99 -4.77 8.60 0.32
N ASN A 100 -4.61 9.10 1.54
CA ASN A 100 -5.74 9.57 2.36
C ASN A 100 -6.63 10.63 1.68
N PRO A 101 -6.11 11.57 0.86
CA PRO A 101 -6.95 12.52 0.12
C PRO A 101 -7.97 11.87 -0.84
N LEU A 102 -7.80 10.59 -1.18
CA LEU A 102 -8.78 9.83 -1.98
C LEU A 102 -9.99 9.37 -1.17
N LYS A 103 -9.95 9.45 0.17
CA LYS A 103 -11.05 9.00 1.05
C LYS A 103 -12.37 9.62 0.64
N GLY A 104 -13.42 8.79 0.55
CA GLY A 104 -14.74 9.18 0.06
C GLY A 104 -14.93 9.01 -1.47
N ASN A 105 -13.85 8.81 -2.23
CA ASN A 105 -13.90 8.52 -3.66
C ASN A 105 -13.21 7.21 -4.04
N ILE A 106 -12.98 6.36 -3.07
CA ILE A 106 -12.31 5.06 -3.21
C ILE A 106 -12.96 4.05 -2.27
N ASP A 107 -12.97 2.79 -2.65
CA ASP A 107 -13.59 1.75 -1.84
C ASP A 107 -12.68 1.32 -0.68
N VAL A 108 -11.37 1.17 -0.93
CA VAL A 108 -10.40 0.69 0.06
C VAL A 108 -9.10 1.47 -0.01
N LEU A 109 -8.63 1.91 1.14
CA LEU A 109 -7.26 2.39 1.35
C LEU A 109 -6.51 1.36 2.20
N ALA A 110 -5.29 1.02 1.83
CA ALA A 110 -4.43 0.14 2.61
C ALA A 110 -3.01 0.70 2.71
N GLY A 111 -2.37 0.49 3.85
CA GLY A 111 -0.96 0.84 4.09
C GLY A 111 -0.16 -0.41 4.42
N LEU A 112 1.03 -0.56 3.85
CA LEU A 112 1.96 -1.60 4.24
C LEU A 112 2.47 -1.32 5.65
N LEU A 113 2.37 -2.30 6.53
CA LEU A 113 2.93 -2.24 7.89
C LEU A 113 4.22 -3.06 7.94
N PRO A 114 5.40 -2.42 7.92
CA PRO A 114 6.65 -3.08 8.21
C PRO A 114 6.87 -3.24 9.72
N ASP A 115 7.93 -3.95 10.08
CA ASP A 115 8.42 -4.01 11.45
C ASP A 115 8.88 -2.61 11.90
N SER A 116 8.28 -2.09 12.96
CA SER A 116 8.50 -0.72 13.42
C SER A 116 9.63 -0.56 14.43
N GLN A 117 10.31 -1.64 14.84
CA GLN A 117 11.29 -1.58 15.94
C GLN A 117 12.46 -0.64 15.66
N ARG A 118 12.88 -0.54 14.39
CA ARG A 118 14.01 0.32 13.97
C ARG A 118 13.56 1.65 13.37
N TYR A 119 12.26 1.88 13.26
CA TYR A 119 11.71 3.05 12.54
C TYR A 119 12.24 4.37 13.11
N PHE A 120 12.13 4.54 14.43
CA PHE A 120 12.55 5.78 15.10
C PHE A 120 14.06 5.91 15.30
N ASP A 121 14.86 4.90 14.96
CA ASP A 121 16.32 5.00 14.97
C ASP A 121 16.82 5.84 13.78
N ILE A 122 16.02 5.93 12.72
CA ILE A 122 16.41 6.60 11.47
C ILE A 122 15.41 7.67 11.02
N HIS A 123 14.11 7.51 11.34
CA HIS A 123 13.03 8.40 10.88
C HIS A 123 13.33 9.87 11.18
N HIS A 124 13.28 10.72 10.15
CA HIS A 124 13.55 12.17 10.21
C HIS A 124 14.90 12.52 10.86
N SER A 125 15.92 11.71 10.66
CA SER A 125 17.23 11.90 11.23
C SER A 125 18.34 11.88 10.16
N ALA A 126 19.54 12.34 10.52
CA ALA A 126 20.71 12.25 9.65
C ALA A 126 21.18 10.81 9.38
N ASN A 127 20.68 9.84 10.17
CA ASN A 127 20.97 8.43 9.99
C ASN A 127 20.06 7.75 8.94
N ASP A 128 19.05 8.47 8.42
CA ASP A 128 18.18 7.95 7.35
C ASP A 128 18.92 8.00 6.01
N THR A 129 19.80 7.05 5.84
CA THR A 129 20.67 6.93 4.67
C THR A 129 20.36 5.63 3.92
N PHE A 130 20.75 5.56 2.65
CA PHE A 130 20.52 4.38 1.81
C PHE A 130 21.10 3.08 2.40
N ASP A 131 22.19 3.16 3.19
CA ASP A 131 22.82 2.03 3.84
C ASP A 131 21.94 1.33 4.89
N GLN A 132 20.91 2.03 5.38
CA GLN A 132 19.91 1.47 6.29
C GLN A 132 18.89 0.57 5.59
N VAL A 133 18.82 0.61 4.27
CA VAL A 133 17.85 -0.17 3.50
C VAL A 133 18.37 -1.59 3.29
N ASN A 134 17.72 -2.57 3.90
CA ASN A 134 18.02 -3.97 3.65
C ASN A 134 17.30 -4.43 2.37
N LYS A 135 18.08 -4.85 1.37
CA LYS A 135 17.55 -5.32 0.08
C LYS A 135 16.51 -6.42 0.23
N ARG A 136 16.78 -7.41 1.09
CA ARG A 136 15.87 -8.56 1.27
C ARG A 136 14.55 -8.14 1.91
N GLU A 137 14.59 -7.28 2.90
CA GLU A 137 13.38 -6.74 3.55
C GLU A 137 12.53 -5.95 2.56
N LEU A 138 13.17 -5.10 1.75
CA LEU A 138 12.48 -4.32 0.71
C LEU A 138 11.84 -5.23 -0.36
N GLU A 139 12.52 -6.28 -0.78
CA GLU A 139 11.98 -7.28 -1.73
C GLU A 139 10.78 -8.02 -1.14
N LEU A 140 10.82 -8.37 0.14
CA LEU A 140 9.69 -8.99 0.85
C LEU A 140 8.50 -8.03 0.94
N GLY A 141 8.74 -6.75 1.21
CA GLY A 141 7.71 -5.72 1.17
C GLY A 141 7.04 -5.63 -0.21
N ALA A 142 7.84 -5.60 -1.27
CA ALA A 142 7.32 -5.57 -2.64
C ALA A 142 6.51 -6.82 -2.98
N ALA A 143 6.95 -8.02 -2.56
CA ALA A 143 6.21 -9.26 -2.76
C ALA A 143 4.88 -9.27 -1.99
N THR A 144 4.90 -8.78 -0.75
CA THR A 144 3.70 -8.65 0.09
C THR A 144 2.67 -7.70 -0.54
N MET A 145 3.11 -6.54 -1.02
CA MET A 145 2.25 -5.61 -1.75
C MET A 145 1.70 -6.21 -3.05
N ALA A 146 2.55 -6.92 -3.82
CA ALA A 146 2.11 -7.59 -5.05
C ALA A 146 1.02 -8.63 -4.77
N SER A 147 1.16 -9.41 -3.69
CA SER A 147 0.17 -10.42 -3.29
C SER A 147 -1.18 -9.77 -2.96
N LEU A 148 -1.18 -8.67 -2.20
CA LEU A 148 -2.44 -7.98 -1.88
C LEU A 148 -3.07 -7.34 -3.12
N MET A 149 -2.26 -6.69 -3.97
CA MET A 149 -2.74 -6.12 -5.24
C MET A 149 -3.33 -7.19 -6.16
N TYR A 150 -2.72 -8.37 -6.23
CA TYR A 150 -3.23 -9.50 -6.98
C TYR A 150 -4.61 -9.93 -6.48
N LEU A 151 -4.79 -10.06 -5.18
CA LEU A 151 -6.08 -10.46 -4.59
C LEU A 151 -7.17 -9.42 -4.88
N PHE A 152 -6.86 -8.13 -4.79
CA PHE A 152 -7.80 -7.08 -5.18
C PHE A 152 -8.16 -7.12 -6.67
N ASP A 153 -7.18 -7.33 -7.54
CA ASP A 153 -7.45 -7.41 -8.98
C ASP A 153 -8.29 -8.63 -9.34
N MET A 154 -8.11 -9.74 -8.60
CA MET A 154 -8.85 -11.00 -8.84
C MET A 154 -10.26 -11.00 -8.26
N HIS A 155 -10.44 -10.48 -7.05
CA HIS A 155 -11.69 -10.59 -6.29
C HIS A 155 -12.48 -9.28 -6.25
N GLY A 156 -11.82 -8.13 -6.50
CA GLY A 156 -12.45 -6.82 -6.46
C GLY A 156 -12.72 -6.30 -5.05
N THR A 157 -13.56 -5.28 -4.98
CA THR A 157 -14.14 -4.72 -3.76
C THR A 157 -15.64 -5.00 -3.74
N LEU A 158 -16.20 -5.12 -2.56
CA LEU A 158 -17.66 -5.22 -2.39
C LEU A 158 -18.26 -3.80 -2.46
N ARG A 159 -19.23 -3.62 -3.32
CA ARG A 159 -20.09 -2.43 -3.42
C ARG A 159 -21.53 -2.79 -3.17
#